data_cd8c44e18031aaa0921cfde87cc9b4af
#
_entry.id   cd8c44e18031aaa0921cfde87cc9b4af
#
_cell.length_a   1.000
_cell.length_b   1.000
_cell.length_c   1.000
_cell.angle_alpha   90.00
_cell.angle_beta   90.00
_cell.angle_gamma   90.00
#
_symmetry.space_group_name_H-M   'P 1'
#
loop_
_entity.id
_entity.type
_entity.pdbx_description
1 polymer ?
#
loop_
_entity_poly.entity_id
_entity_poly.type
_entity_poly.pdbx_seq_one_letter_code
_entity_poly.pdbx_strand_id
1 'polypeptide(L)'
;MACTKVSIPKPYGYYRITVPDTAYVPFEQQYPAYPYTFDLSANAVVQLQDKEPYWINIYYPSLDATVHCSYKSVRKNLRELTNDALDFVYRNSSFATSIPEREYNHPEANVHGVLFDLEGNTASSCQFFVTDSTRHFFRASVYCNCPPNADSLAPVYEYLRKDVIRMVESFEWK
;
A
#
# COMPACT_ATOMS: atom_id res chain seq x y z
N MET A 1 7.99 -53.62 -25.95
CA MET A 1 7.65 -52.17 -26.06
C MET A 1 7.60 -51.61 -24.66
N ALA A 2 8.60 -50.83 -24.28
CA ALA A 2 8.67 -50.18 -22.96
C ALA A 2 7.97 -48.81 -23.02
N CYS A 3 6.85 -48.66 -22.32
CA CYS A 3 6.20 -47.38 -22.15
C CYS A 3 7.04 -46.54 -21.17
N THR A 4 7.77 -45.57 -21.68
CA THR A 4 8.44 -44.55 -20.88
C THR A 4 7.35 -43.60 -20.34
N LYS A 5 7.05 -43.68 -19.03
CA LYS A 5 6.22 -42.67 -18.36
C LYS A 5 6.96 -41.34 -18.38
N VAL A 6 6.48 -40.40 -19.18
CA VAL A 6 6.95 -39.00 -19.12
C VAL A 6 6.58 -38.45 -17.75
N SER A 7 7.58 -38.20 -16.91
CA SER A 7 7.41 -37.54 -15.64
C SER A 7 7.08 -36.07 -15.91
N ILE A 8 5.83 -35.66 -15.72
CA ILE A 8 5.45 -34.25 -15.72
C ILE A 8 6.01 -33.65 -14.43
N PRO A 9 6.84 -32.59 -14.48
CA PRO A 9 7.28 -31.90 -13.29
C PRO A 9 6.04 -31.43 -12.50
N LYS A 10 5.95 -31.82 -11.22
CA LYS A 10 4.90 -31.29 -10.36
C LYS A 10 5.15 -29.79 -10.21
N PRO A 11 4.12 -28.93 -10.35
CA PRO A 11 4.25 -27.51 -10.07
C PRO A 11 4.80 -27.37 -8.65
N TYR A 12 5.72 -26.41 -8.46
CA TYR A 12 6.26 -26.11 -7.13
C TYR A 12 5.08 -25.82 -6.19
N GLY A 13 5.00 -26.57 -5.09
CA GLY A 13 4.00 -26.34 -4.06
C GLY A 13 4.35 -25.03 -3.38
N TYR A 14 3.59 -23.98 -3.65
CA TYR A 14 3.67 -22.75 -2.89
C TYR A 14 3.18 -22.99 -1.45
N TYR A 15 3.89 -22.45 -0.47
CA TYR A 15 3.40 -22.44 0.90
C TYR A 15 2.03 -21.76 0.94
N ARG A 16 1.05 -22.41 1.55
CA ARG A 16 -0.26 -21.82 1.74
C ARG A 16 -0.14 -20.66 2.74
N ILE A 17 -0.11 -19.44 2.25
CA ILE A 17 -0.16 -18.25 3.08
C ILE A 17 -1.58 -18.12 3.61
N THR A 18 -1.72 -18.21 4.94
CA THR A 18 -3.01 -17.96 5.59
C THR A 18 -3.14 -16.46 5.78
N VAL A 19 -4.12 -15.87 5.12
CA VAL A 19 -4.44 -14.45 5.23
C VAL A 19 -5.43 -14.31 6.40
N PRO A 20 -5.21 -13.38 7.35
CA PRO A 20 -6.10 -13.21 8.49
C PRO A 20 -7.44 -12.59 8.07
N ASP A 21 -8.48 -12.81 8.87
CA ASP A 21 -9.75 -12.10 8.73
C ASP A 21 -9.55 -10.60 8.97
N THR A 22 -10.28 -9.77 8.22
CA THR A 22 -10.13 -8.33 8.25
C THR A 22 -11.17 -7.70 9.18
N ALA A 23 -10.69 -6.99 10.20
CA ALA A 23 -11.46 -6.05 11.01
C ALA A 23 -10.76 -4.70 10.97
N TYR A 24 -11.52 -3.61 11.05
CA TYR A 24 -10.98 -2.25 10.98
C TYR A 24 -11.34 -1.46 12.22
N VAL A 25 -10.43 -0.58 12.62
CA VAL A 25 -10.61 0.40 13.70
C VAL A 25 -10.21 1.78 13.20
N PRO A 26 -10.92 2.87 13.54
CA PRO A 26 -10.51 4.21 13.16
C PRO A 26 -9.14 4.56 13.74
N PHE A 27 -8.22 5.02 12.89
CA PHE A 27 -6.86 5.40 13.28
C PHE A 27 -6.84 6.48 14.38
N GLU A 28 -7.77 7.42 14.32
CA GLU A 28 -7.89 8.51 15.30
C GLU A 28 -8.15 8.07 16.73
N GLN A 29 -8.76 6.90 16.94
CA GLN A 29 -8.99 6.38 18.30
C GLN A 29 -7.68 6.18 19.07
N GLN A 30 -6.61 5.83 18.37
CA GLN A 30 -5.29 5.63 18.95
C GLN A 30 -4.38 6.85 18.79
N TYR A 31 -4.59 7.63 17.71
CA TYR A 31 -3.71 8.74 17.31
C TYR A 31 -4.49 10.04 17.02
N PRO A 32 -5.18 10.62 18.02
CA PRO A 32 -6.07 11.77 17.81
C PRO A 32 -5.36 13.07 17.40
N ALA A 33 -4.04 13.17 17.62
CA ALA A 33 -3.25 14.37 17.30
C ALA A 33 -2.78 14.45 15.83
N TYR A 34 -3.05 13.41 15.03
CA TYR A 34 -2.65 13.39 13.63
C TYR A 34 -3.61 14.22 12.76
N PRO A 35 -3.10 14.91 11.71
CA PRO A 35 -3.92 15.76 10.84
C PRO A 35 -4.77 14.98 9.83
N TYR A 36 -4.84 13.67 9.98
CA TYR A 36 -5.59 12.74 9.14
C TYR A 36 -6.09 11.54 9.95
N THR A 37 -7.10 10.87 9.43
CA THR A 37 -7.58 9.59 9.92
C THR A 37 -8.01 8.69 8.76
N PHE A 38 -8.10 7.41 9.01
CA PHE A 38 -8.60 6.37 8.10
C PHE A 38 -8.89 5.09 8.90
N ASP A 39 -9.54 4.12 8.28
CA ASP A 39 -9.75 2.80 8.87
C ASP A 39 -8.46 1.97 8.80
N LEU A 40 -7.93 1.64 9.97
CA LEU A 40 -6.74 0.83 10.16
C LEU A 40 -7.12 -0.64 10.36
N SER A 41 -6.44 -1.56 9.66
CA SER A 41 -6.60 -2.99 9.89
C SER A 41 -6.21 -3.37 11.33
N ALA A 42 -7.06 -4.13 12.01
CA ALA A 42 -6.79 -4.64 13.37
C ALA A 42 -5.61 -5.63 13.42
N ASN A 43 -5.19 -6.15 12.26
CA ASN A 43 -4.04 -7.05 12.12
C ASN A 43 -2.71 -6.31 11.93
N ALA A 44 -2.75 -4.99 11.86
CA ALA A 44 -1.59 -4.15 11.65
C ALA A 44 -1.14 -3.45 12.95
N VAL A 45 0.14 -3.14 13.03
CA VAL A 45 0.77 -2.39 14.13
C VAL A 45 1.34 -1.09 13.58
N VAL A 46 0.96 0.03 14.20
CA VAL A 46 1.50 1.34 13.84
C VAL A 46 2.84 1.55 14.53
N GLN A 47 3.84 1.92 13.73
CA GLN A 47 5.17 2.30 14.18
C GLN A 47 5.37 3.78 13.87
N LEU A 48 5.51 4.60 14.92
CA LEU A 48 5.72 6.04 14.78
C LEU A 48 7.13 6.34 14.29
N GLN A 49 7.28 7.42 13.52
CA GLN A 49 8.56 7.88 13.00
C GLN A 49 9.02 9.13 13.78
N ASP A 50 10.19 9.06 14.43
CA ASP A 50 10.70 10.16 15.26
C ASP A 50 11.29 11.33 14.43
N LYS A 51 11.69 11.05 13.18
CA LYS A 51 12.43 12.02 12.35
C LYS A 51 11.54 13.04 11.64
N GLU A 52 10.33 12.64 11.29
CA GLU A 52 9.39 13.46 10.52
C GLU A 52 8.00 13.45 11.19
N PRO A 53 7.39 14.60 11.44
CA PRO A 53 6.09 14.66 12.09
C PRO A 53 5.02 14.01 11.23
N TYR A 54 4.17 13.23 11.88
CA TYR A 54 3.02 12.56 11.25
C TYR A 54 3.36 11.48 10.21
N TRP A 55 4.62 11.07 10.11
CA TRP A 55 5.00 9.88 9.35
C TRP A 55 4.81 8.64 10.21
N ILE A 56 4.34 7.57 9.60
CA ILE A 56 4.13 6.28 10.27
C ILE A 56 4.49 5.13 9.33
N ASN A 57 4.82 3.99 9.92
CA ASN A 57 4.79 2.72 9.23
C ASN A 57 3.64 1.88 9.79
N ILE A 58 2.91 1.22 8.92
CA ILE A 58 1.87 0.27 9.28
C ILE A 58 2.44 -1.12 8.97
N TYR A 59 2.82 -1.84 10.01
CA TYR A 59 3.45 -3.17 9.90
C TYR A 59 2.42 -4.27 10.09
N TYR A 60 2.48 -5.27 9.23
CA TYR A 60 1.65 -6.49 9.26
C TYR A 60 2.51 -7.68 9.67
N PRO A 61 2.55 -8.05 10.97
CA PRO A 61 3.46 -9.08 11.48
C PRO A 61 3.26 -10.45 10.82
N SER A 62 2.01 -10.85 10.57
CA SER A 62 1.68 -12.15 9.97
C SER A 62 2.06 -12.29 8.49
N LEU A 63 2.27 -11.18 7.80
CA LEU A 63 2.57 -11.13 6.37
C LEU A 63 4.00 -10.64 6.08
N ASP A 64 4.72 -10.22 7.13
CA ASP A 64 6.02 -9.55 7.03
C ASP A 64 6.02 -8.46 5.96
N ALA A 65 5.04 -7.56 6.06
CA ALA A 65 4.83 -6.48 5.13
C ALA A 65 4.67 -5.14 5.86
N THR A 66 5.04 -4.07 5.19
CA THR A 66 4.98 -2.71 5.74
C THR A 66 4.38 -1.75 4.73
N VAL A 67 3.45 -0.92 5.18
CA VAL A 67 2.98 0.26 4.45
C VAL A 67 3.71 1.48 5.03
N HIS A 68 4.61 2.06 4.25
CA HIS A 68 5.33 3.27 4.61
C HIS A 68 4.50 4.49 4.26
N CYS A 69 4.10 5.24 5.26
CA CYS A 69 3.24 6.41 5.13
C CYS A 69 4.01 7.70 5.43
N SER A 70 3.91 8.67 4.55
CA SER A 70 4.50 9.98 4.70
C SER A 70 3.45 11.08 4.57
N TYR A 71 3.56 12.09 5.42
CA TYR A 71 2.71 13.28 5.39
C TYR A 71 3.57 14.52 5.13
N LYS A 72 3.05 15.43 4.31
CA LYS A 72 3.66 16.75 4.07
C LYS A 72 2.59 17.83 4.02
N SER A 73 2.90 18.98 4.61
CA SER A 73 2.08 20.17 4.42
C SER A 73 2.31 20.76 3.04
N VAL A 74 1.24 21.04 2.32
CA VAL A 74 1.29 21.76 1.04
C VAL A 74 1.56 23.24 1.30
N ARG A 75 2.60 23.80 0.67
CA ARG A 75 3.02 25.20 0.76
C ARG A 75 3.20 25.81 -0.62
N LYS A 76 2.16 25.78 -1.45
CA LYS A 76 2.19 26.15 -2.88
C LYS A 76 3.08 25.24 -3.75
N ASN A 77 3.43 24.07 -3.24
CA ASN A 77 4.32 23.09 -3.88
C ASN A 77 3.62 21.78 -4.22
N LEU A 78 2.29 21.77 -4.36
CA LEU A 78 1.51 20.55 -4.65
C LEU A 78 2.05 19.82 -5.88
N ARG A 79 2.36 20.55 -6.95
CA ARG A 79 2.91 19.98 -8.18
C ARG A 79 4.24 19.24 -7.94
N GLU A 80 5.11 19.81 -7.12
CA GLU A 80 6.38 19.17 -6.73
C GLU A 80 6.12 17.87 -5.94
N LEU A 81 5.25 17.92 -4.93
CA LEU A 81 4.88 16.75 -4.12
C LEU A 81 4.24 15.63 -4.97
N THR A 82 3.39 16.00 -5.93
CA THR A 82 2.79 15.05 -6.86
C THR A 82 3.83 14.43 -7.79
N ASN A 83 4.74 15.24 -8.35
CA ASN A 83 5.82 14.75 -9.20
C ASN A 83 6.75 13.80 -8.42
N ASP A 84 7.11 14.15 -7.18
CA ASP A 84 7.90 13.27 -6.30
C ASP A 84 7.18 11.93 -6.07
N ALA A 85 5.87 11.94 -5.84
CA ALA A 85 5.09 10.72 -5.66
C ALA A 85 5.10 9.85 -6.93
N LEU A 86 4.92 10.45 -8.11
CA LEU A 86 4.99 9.75 -9.39
C LEU A 86 6.39 9.20 -9.67
N ASP A 87 7.44 9.97 -9.38
CA ASP A 87 8.82 9.50 -9.50
C ASP A 87 9.10 8.27 -8.63
N PHE A 88 8.52 8.19 -7.43
CA PHE A 88 8.62 7.00 -6.60
C PHE A 88 7.90 5.79 -7.21
N VAL A 89 6.74 5.97 -7.81
CA VAL A 89 6.03 4.91 -8.52
C VAL A 89 6.92 4.38 -9.65
N TYR A 90 7.42 5.25 -10.51
CA TYR A 90 8.21 4.86 -11.69
C TYR A 90 9.59 4.27 -11.33
N ARG A 91 10.24 4.72 -10.27
CA ARG A 91 11.49 4.09 -9.79
C ARG A 91 11.29 2.65 -9.32
N ASN A 92 10.12 2.33 -8.77
CA ASN A 92 9.77 0.99 -8.32
C ASN A 92 9.17 0.10 -9.42
N SER A 93 8.99 0.64 -10.61
CA SER A 93 8.30 -0.05 -11.72
C SER A 93 9.22 -0.81 -12.68
N SER A 94 10.53 -0.90 -12.41
CA SER A 94 11.52 -1.50 -13.33
C SER A 94 11.18 -2.93 -13.77
N PHE A 95 10.43 -3.67 -12.97
CA PHE A 95 9.96 -5.03 -13.25
C PHE A 95 8.43 -5.13 -13.27
N ALA A 96 7.74 -4.01 -13.41
CA ALA A 96 6.29 -4.00 -13.56
C ALA A 96 5.90 -4.46 -14.98
N THR A 97 4.89 -5.31 -15.05
CA THR A 97 4.25 -5.70 -16.31
C THR A 97 3.15 -4.75 -16.71
N SER A 98 2.48 -4.16 -15.73
CA SER A 98 1.51 -3.07 -15.89
C SER A 98 1.42 -2.24 -14.60
N ILE A 99 0.87 -1.03 -14.72
CA ILE A 99 0.64 -0.10 -13.60
C ILE A 99 -0.77 0.48 -13.76
N PRO A 100 -1.84 -0.30 -13.47
CA PRO A 100 -3.18 0.23 -13.41
C PRO A 100 -3.28 1.37 -12.40
N GLU A 101 -3.93 2.46 -12.81
CA GLU A 101 -4.18 3.63 -11.99
C GLU A 101 -5.67 3.70 -11.66
N ARG A 102 -5.98 4.08 -10.43
CA ARG A 102 -7.35 4.33 -9.98
C ARG A 102 -7.42 5.69 -9.32
N GLU A 103 -8.20 6.58 -9.89
CA GLU A 103 -8.50 7.87 -9.29
C GLU A 103 -9.53 7.74 -8.16
N TYR A 104 -9.30 8.46 -7.08
CA TYR A 104 -10.22 8.62 -5.96
C TYR A 104 -10.60 10.08 -5.80
N ASN A 105 -11.89 10.32 -5.70
CA ASN A 105 -12.42 11.65 -5.51
C ASN A 105 -13.58 11.59 -4.51
N HIS A 106 -13.33 12.08 -3.28
CA HIS A 106 -14.31 12.21 -2.20
C HIS A 106 -14.53 13.69 -1.89
N PRO A 107 -15.43 14.38 -2.60
CA PRO A 107 -15.61 15.82 -2.46
C PRO A 107 -16.07 16.23 -1.05
N GLU A 108 -16.89 15.41 -0.39
CA GLU A 108 -17.40 15.69 0.96
C GLU A 108 -16.28 15.70 2.02
N ALA A 109 -15.29 14.82 1.89
CA ALA A 109 -14.11 14.76 2.75
C ALA A 109 -12.96 15.64 2.22
N ASN A 110 -13.13 16.29 1.07
CA ASN A 110 -12.08 17.02 0.36
C ASN A 110 -10.81 16.18 0.17
N VAL A 111 -10.97 14.91 -0.25
CA VAL A 111 -9.90 13.96 -0.49
C VAL A 111 -9.85 13.62 -1.97
N HIS A 112 -8.72 13.90 -2.61
CA HIS A 112 -8.46 13.61 -4.01
C HIS A 112 -7.15 12.86 -4.13
N GLY A 113 -7.07 11.82 -4.95
CA GLY A 113 -5.84 11.05 -5.06
C GLY A 113 -5.83 10.00 -6.14
N VAL A 114 -4.73 9.28 -6.21
CA VAL A 114 -4.53 8.20 -7.17
C VAL A 114 -3.87 7.02 -6.46
N LEU A 115 -4.36 5.83 -6.75
CA LEU A 115 -3.78 4.56 -6.34
C LEU A 115 -3.18 3.88 -7.58
N PHE A 116 -1.97 3.40 -7.44
CA PHE A 116 -1.19 2.69 -8.44
C PHE A 116 -1.00 1.24 -8.00
N ASP A 117 -1.47 0.30 -8.80
CA ASP A 117 -1.19 -1.12 -8.62
C ASP A 117 0.02 -1.48 -9.49
N LEU A 118 1.14 -1.88 -8.90
CA LEU A 118 2.35 -2.27 -9.64
C LEU A 118 2.35 -3.80 -9.81
N GLU A 119 1.85 -4.26 -10.93
CA GLU A 119 1.78 -5.70 -11.26
C GLU A 119 3.15 -6.23 -11.69
N GLY A 120 3.47 -7.46 -11.33
CA GLY A 120 4.74 -8.11 -11.64
C GLY A 120 5.67 -8.24 -10.43
N ASN A 121 6.97 -8.51 -10.70
CA ASN A 121 7.98 -8.71 -9.65
C ASN A 121 8.56 -7.38 -9.17
N THR A 122 7.70 -6.50 -8.70
CA THR A 122 8.07 -5.15 -8.23
C THR A 122 8.42 -5.15 -6.75
N ALA A 123 9.28 -4.21 -6.34
CA ALA A 123 9.62 -4.05 -4.92
C ALA A 123 8.45 -3.53 -4.08
N SER A 124 7.57 -2.72 -4.68
CA SER A 124 6.35 -2.20 -4.07
C SER A 124 5.15 -2.60 -4.91
N SER A 125 4.22 -3.34 -4.34
CA SER A 125 3.04 -3.84 -5.07
C SER A 125 1.93 -2.81 -5.26
N CYS A 126 1.87 -1.80 -4.38
CA CYS A 126 0.83 -0.79 -4.39
C CYS A 126 1.36 0.52 -3.79
N GLN A 127 1.04 1.62 -4.42
CA GLN A 127 1.34 2.97 -3.92
C GLN A 127 0.14 3.88 -4.13
N PHE A 128 -0.03 4.87 -3.27
CA PHE A 128 -1.04 5.90 -3.47
C PHE A 128 -0.61 7.24 -2.87
N PHE A 129 -1.24 8.29 -3.32
CA PHE A 129 -1.24 9.56 -2.61
C PHE A 129 -2.65 10.15 -2.57
N VAL A 130 -2.92 10.93 -1.54
CA VAL A 130 -4.14 11.72 -1.38
C VAL A 130 -3.81 13.13 -0.91
N THR A 131 -4.62 14.10 -1.30
CA THR A 131 -4.44 15.52 -0.97
C THR A 131 -5.78 16.24 -0.89
N ASP A 132 -5.85 17.33 -0.13
CA ASP A 132 -6.92 18.32 -0.18
C ASP A 132 -6.63 19.45 -1.17
N SER A 133 -5.55 19.31 -1.94
CA SER A 133 -5.02 20.28 -2.91
C SER A 133 -4.49 21.59 -2.33
N THR A 134 -4.67 21.85 -1.03
CA THR A 134 -4.37 23.16 -0.44
C THR A 134 -3.42 23.12 0.75
N ARG A 135 -3.57 22.15 1.66
CA ARG A 135 -2.83 22.10 2.94
C ARG A 135 -2.15 20.77 3.20
N HIS A 136 -2.73 19.68 2.73
CA HIS A 136 -2.40 18.33 3.14
C HIS A 136 -2.01 17.46 1.95
N PHE A 137 -0.93 16.71 2.11
CA PHE A 137 -0.49 15.69 1.16
C PHE A 137 -0.05 14.45 1.94
N PHE A 138 -0.65 13.32 1.66
CA PHE A 138 -0.31 12.04 2.26
C PHE A 138 0.03 11.04 1.16
N ARG A 139 1.08 10.26 1.36
CA ARG A 139 1.53 9.23 0.44
C ARG A 139 1.82 7.94 1.20
N ALA A 140 1.49 6.81 0.60
CA ALA A 140 1.84 5.50 1.13
C ALA A 140 2.37 4.56 0.05
N SER A 141 3.22 3.61 0.46
CA SER A 141 3.82 2.58 -0.39
C SER A 141 3.90 1.26 0.35
N VAL A 142 3.46 0.19 -0.29
CA VAL A 142 3.42 -1.17 0.30
C VAL A 142 4.67 -1.94 -0.09
N TYR A 143 5.34 -2.52 0.90
CA TYR A 143 6.50 -3.39 0.70
C TYR A 143 6.34 -4.69 1.48
N CYS A 144 6.69 -5.82 0.85
CA CYS A 144 6.93 -7.07 1.57
C CYS A 144 8.43 -7.21 1.87
N ASN A 145 8.77 -7.65 3.08
CA ASN A 145 10.16 -7.82 3.53
C ASN A 145 10.79 -9.12 3.00
N CYS A 146 10.49 -9.48 1.76
CA CYS A 146 10.99 -10.67 1.07
C CYS A 146 11.27 -10.35 -0.40
N PRO A 147 12.09 -11.18 -1.09
CA PRO A 147 12.32 -11.01 -2.51
C PRO A 147 11.01 -11.01 -3.30
N PRO A 148 10.84 -10.09 -4.26
CA PRO A 148 9.63 -10.01 -5.06
C PRO A 148 9.37 -11.31 -5.82
N ASN A 149 8.19 -11.89 -5.68
CA ASN A 149 7.70 -13.04 -6.41
C ASN A 149 6.17 -12.92 -6.53
N ALA A 150 5.70 -12.36 -7.63
CA ALA A 150 4.30 -12.05 -7.84
C ALA A 150 3.38 -13.27 -7.69
N ASP A 151 3.81 -14.44 -8.21
CA ASP A 151 2.99 -15.65 -8.16
C ASP A 151 2.83 -16.17 -6.72
N SER A 152 3.92 -16.21 -5.96
CA SER A 152 3.90 -16.72 -4.57
C SER A 152 3.24 -15.75 -3.60
N LEU A 153 3.39 -14.44 -3.83
CA LEU A 153 2.89 -13.37 -2.97
C LEU A 153 1.52 -12.86 -3.36
N ALA A 154 0.91 -13.37 -4.45
CA ALA A 154 -0.39 -12.91 -4.93
C ALA A 154 -1.47 -12.83 -3.82
N PRO A 155 -1.63 -13.81 -2.91
CA PRO A 155 -2.61 -13.71 -1.82
C PRO A 155 -2.29 -12.58 -0.83
N VAL A 156 -0.99 -12.31 -0.56
CA VAL A 156 -0.54 -11.23 0.33
C VAL A 156 -0.80 -9.89 -0.33
N TYR A 157 -0.44 -9.74 -1.60
CA TYR A 157 -0.68 -8.50 -2.35
C TYR A 157 -2.17 -8.18 -2.46
N GLU A 158 -3.01 -9.18 -2.70
CA GLU A 158 -4.46 -8.99 -2.75
C GLU A 158 -5.03 -8.53 -1.39
N TYR A 159 -4.56 -9.12 -0.29
CA TYR A 159 -4.96 -8.73 1.05
C TYR A 159 -4.55 -7.28 1.36
N LEU A 160 -3.28 -6.96 1.20
CA LEU A 160 -2.74 -5.62 1.46
C LEU A 160 -3.40 -4.56 0.56
N ARG A 161 -3.69 -4.91 -0.69
CA ARG A 161 -4.41 -4.05 -1.61
C ARG A 161 -5.82 -3.71 -1.11
N LYS A 162 -6.55 -4.69 -0.58
CA LYS A 162 -7.89 -4.46 0.01
C LYS A 162 -7.80 -3.51 1.21
N ASP A 163 -6.82 -3.70 2.08
CA ASP A 163 -6.60 -2.83 3.24
C ASP A 163 -6.22 -1.40 2.80
N VAL A 164 -5.38 -1.25 1.78
CA VAL A 164 -5.03 0.06 1.19
C VAL A 164 -6.24 0.74 0.57
N ILE A 165 -7.07 0.00 -0.17
CA ILE A 165 -8.32 0.54 -0.74
C ILE A 165 -9.22 1.04 0.39
N ARG A 166 -9.41 0.24 1.46
CA ARG A 166 -10.20 0.64 2.62
C ARG A 166 -9.65 1.91 3.28
N MET A 167 -8.32 2.00 3.40
CA MET A 167 -7.65 3.19 3.93
C MET A 167 -7.96 4.43 3.09
N VAL A 168 -7.86 4.34 1.76
CA VAL A 168 -8.15 5.47 0.85
C VAL A 168 -9.63 5.85 0.87
N GLU A 169 -10.53 4.86 0.87
CA GLU A 169 -11.99 5.09 0.88
C GLU A 169 -12.51 5.69 2.19
N SER A 170 -11.83 5.42 3.31
CA SER A 170 -12.18 5.96 4.63
C SER A 170 -11.31 7.15 5.06
N PHE A 171 -10.50 7.68 4.14
CA PHE A 171 -9.55 8.74 4.46
C PHE A 171 -10.24 10.08 4.72
N GLU A 172 -9.89 10.74 5.81
CA GLU A 172 -10.38 12.08 6.18
C GLU A 172 -9.25 12.96 6.71
N TRP A 173 -9.31 14.24 6.39
CA TRP A 173 -8.46 15.28 6.98
C TRP A 173 -9.07 15.82 8.28
N LYS A 174 -8.20 16.29 9.17
CA LYS A 174 -8.58 16.90 10.47
C LYS A 174 -8.16 18.36 10.57
#